data_32c165ce7937d491f256140900e73984
#
_entry.id   32c165ce7937d491f256140900e73984
#
_cell.length_a   1.000
_cell.length_b   1.000
_cell.length_c   1.000
_cell.angle_alpha   90.00
_cell.angle_beta   90.00
_cell.angle_gamma   90.00
#
_symmetry.space_group_name_H-M   'P 1'
#
loop_
_entity.id
_entity.type
_entity.pdbx_description
1 polymer ?
#
loop_
_entity_poly.entity_id
_entity_poly.type
_entity_poly.pdbx_seq_one_letter_code
_entity_poly.pdbx_strand_id
1 'polypeptide(L)'
;GKLGIGFDLVVYIDSEGNILTSMWDFKKDPSLILDKILFIRWGDEQDSFWMKWGSLENVTLGYGGLVNGYSNMMEFPTIRRVGLNTGFNIGKYSGSVFIANVKDFSNGGSLIGMRGSYTISQNLPIKFGMNTVFDLNQFSGLHDKGEDDYPKEFNEIKASAMGYGFDIGYPIFNSKLLKAEIYSEYNML
;
A
#
# COMPACT_ATOMS: atom_id res chain seq x y z
N GLY A 1 15.56 14.82 -1.23
CA GLY A 1 14.37 15.65 -1.49
C GLY A 1 13.13 14.92 -1.07
N LYS A 2 12.08 15.67 -0.75
CA LYS A 2 10.84 15.08 -0.21
C LYS A 2 9.93 14.50 -1.30
N LEU A 3 10.06 14.92 -2.55
CA LEU A 3 9.26 14.41 -3.68
C LEU A 3 10.02 13.33 -4.44
N GLY A 4 9.38 12.21 -4.69
CA GLY A 4 9.83 11.15 -5.58
C GLY A 4 8.74 10.76 -6.56
N ILE A 5 9.10 10.53 -7.82
CA ILE A 5 8.19 10.03 -8.84
C ILE A 5 8.86 8.84 -9.51
N GLY A 6 8.17 7.71 -9.53
CA GLY A 6 8.58 6.52 -10.26
C GLY A 6 7.87 6.43 -11.59
N PHE A 7 8.60 6.05 -12.64
CA PHE A 7 8.05 5.84 -13.97
C PHE A 7 8.23 4.39 -14.39
N ASP A 8 7.24 3.87 -15.09
CA ASP A 8 7.30 2.59 -15.79
C ASP A 8 7.52 2.84 -17.28
N LEU A 9 8.73 2.54 -17.75
CA LEU A 9 9.17 2.82 -19.11
C LEU A 9 9.33 1.50 -19.89
N VAL A 10 8.20 0.86 -20.23
CA VAL A 10 8.20 -0.38 -21.01
C VAL A 10 8.21 -0.07 -22.50
N VAL A 11 9.15 -0.66 -23.22
CA VAL A 11 9.23 -0.64 -24.70
C VAL A 11 8.80 -2.00 -25.23
N TYR A 12 7.80 -2.02 -26.08
CA TYR A 12 7.35 -3.22 -26.75
C TYR A 12 7.97 -3.32 -28.15
N ILE A 13 8.42 -4.52 -28.50
CA ILE A 13 9.01 -4.83 -29.80
C ILE A 13 8.15 -5.91 -30.44
N ASP A 14 7.76 -5.73 -31.71
CA ASP A 14 7.01 -6.73 -32.46
C ASP A 14 7.90 -7.90 -32.92
N SER A 15 7.28 -8.91 -33.54
CA SER A 15 8.00 -10.10 -34.05
C SER A 15 9.01 -9.79 -35.19
N GLU A 16 8.92 -8.60 -35.78
CA GLU A 16 9.83 -8.12 -36.84
C GLU A 16 10.95 -7.26 -36.30
N GLY A 17 10.96 -6.98 -34.98
CA GLY A 17 11.97 -6.17 -34.31
C GLY A 17 11.66 -4.66 -34.31
N ASN A 18 10.47 -4.22 -34.69
CA ASN A 18 10.09 -2.82 -34.69
C ASN A 18 9.56 -2.40 -33.31
N ILE A 19 9.89 -1.19 -32.88
CA ILE A 19 9.37 -0.63 -31.64
C ILE A 19 7.92 -0.18 -31.84
N LEU A 20 7.02 -0.68 -31.00
CA LEU A 20 5.62 -0.27 -30.97
C LEU A 20 5.51 1.08 -30.27
N THR A 21 5.34 2.15 -31.06
CA THR A 21 5.28 3.53 -30.56
C THR A 21 3.90 3.99 -30.13
N SER A 22 2.85 3.21 -30.39
CA SER A 22 1.45 3.58 -30.11
C SER A 22 1.20 3.89 -28.62
N MET A 23 1.91 3.23 -27.71
CA MET A 23 1.84 3.46 -26.26
C MET A 23 2.63 4.67 -25.78
N TRP A 24 3.31 5.37 -26.70
CA TRP A 24 4.13 6.55 -26.46
C TRP A 24 3.66 7.78 -27.24
N ASP A 25 2.51 7.67 -27.92
CA ASP A 25 1.95 8.78 -28.70
C ASP A 25 1.14 9.74 -27.81
N PHE A 26 1.84 10.44 -26.91
CA PHE A 26 1.27 11.43 -26.00
C PHE A 26 0.61 12.61 -26.72
N LYS A 27 0.88 12.81 -28.01
CA LYS A 27 0.21 13.85 -28.78
C LYS A 27 -1.20 13.46 -29.14
N LYS A 28 -1.41 12.16 -29.41
CA LYS A 28 -2.71 11.60 -29.74
C LYS A 28 -3.55 11.35 -28.48
N ASP A 29 -2.90 10.85 -27.43
CA ASP A 29 -3.55 10.57 -26.15
C ASP A 29 -2.66 10.98 -24.97
N PRO A 30 -2.88 12.18 -24.41
CA PRO A 30 -2.12 12.67 -23.26
C PRO A 30 -2.30 11.82 -21.99
N SER A 31 -3.37 11.03 -21.87
CA SER A 31 -3.63 10.17 -20.70
C SER A 31 -2.59 9.06 -20.55
N LEU A 32 -1.93 8.67 -21.65
CA LEU A 32 -0.84 7.68 -21.64
C LEU A 32 0.34 8.10 -20.73
N ILE A 33 0.51 9.40 -20.46
CA ILE A 33 1.52 9.86 -19.49
C ILE A 33 1.19 9.35 -18.08
N LEU A 34 -0.09 9.38 -17.70
CA LEU A 34 -0.53 8.91 -16.38
C LEU A 34 -0.30 7.41 -16.21
N ASP A 35 -0.43 6.67 -17.30
CA ASP A 35 -0.15 5.23 -17.30
C ASP A 35 1.34 4.92 -17.12
N LYS A 36 2.23 5.87 -17.34
CA LYS A 36 3.67 5.70 -17.10
C LYS A 36 4.09 6.05 -15.68
N ILE A 37 3.25 6.71 -14.90
CA ILE A 37 3.56 7.03 -13.50
C ILE A 37 3.29 5.80 -12.65
N LEU A 38 4.35 5.19 -12.15
CA LEU A 38 4.28 4.03 -11.27
C LEU A 38 3.85 4.44 -9.86
N PHE A 39 4.47 5.49 -9.33
CA PHE A 39 4.10 6.08 -8.04
C PHE A 39 4.50 7.56 -7.94
N ILE A 40 3.83 8.26 -7.04
CA ILE A 40 4.22 9.57 -6.53
C ILE A 40 4.40 9.44 -5.02
N ARG A 41 5.56 9.89 -4.51
CA ARG A 41 5.88 9.87 -3.08
C ARG A 41 6.22 11.27 -2.60
N TRP A 42 5.73 11.62 -1.43
CA TRP A 42 6.10 12.81 -0.67
C TRP A 42 6.57 12.42 0.72
N GLY A 43 7.78 12.83 1.09
CA GLY A 43 8.37 12.47 2.38
C GLY A 43 8.77 11.00 2.49
N ASP A 44 9.30 10.66 3.66
CA ASP A 44 9.63 9.31 4.10
C ASP A 44 8.80 8.98 5.37
N GLU A 45 8.58 7.71 5.67
CA GLU A 45 7.75 7.26 6.80
C GLU A 45 8.18 7.80 8.18
N GLN A 46 9.37 8.38 8.27
CA GLN A 46 9.91 9.01 9.47
C GLN A 46 9.64 10.53 9.51
N ASP A 47 9.18 11.13 8.41
CA ASP A 47 8.84 12.55 8.35
C ASP A 47 7.55 12.85 9.13
N SER A 48 7.33 14.12 9.47
CA SER A 48 6.10 14.56 10.15
C SER A 48 4.84 14.29 9.34
N PHE A 49 4.97 14.27 8.01
CA PHE A 49 3.93 13.84 7.08
C PHE A 49 4.60 13.17 5.87
N TRP A 50 4.03 12.07 5.44
CA TRP A 50 4.47 11.33 4.28
C TRP A 50 3.29 10.71 3.53
N MET A 51 3.47 10.47 2.23
CA MET A 51 2.46 9.89 1.38
C MET A 51 3.13 9.15 0.20
N LYS A 52 2.58 8.00 -0.18
CA LYS A 52 2.87 7.30 -1.44
C LYS A 52 1.56 6.95 -2.12
N TRP A 53 1.39 7.38 -3.35
CA TRP A 53 0.27 7.07 -4.23
C TRP A 53 0.74 6.26 -5.43
N GLY A 54 -0.01 5.24 -5.85
CA GLY A 54 0.30 4.38 -6.98
C GLY A 54 0.68 2.97 -6.52
N SER A 55 1.83 2.47 -6.97
CA SER A 55 2.32 1.16 -6.54
C SER A 55 2.73 1.19 -5.08
N LEU A 56 2.24 0.21 -4.33
CA LEU A 56 2.61 -0.03 -2.95
C LEU A 56 3.45 -1.29 -2.85
N GLU A 57 4.54 -1.20 -2.12
CA GLU A 57 5.45 -2.31 -1.86
C GLU A 57 5.80 -2.31 -0.38
N ASN A 58 5.81 -3.51 0.20
CA ASN A 58 6.28 -3.74 1.57
C ASN A 58 5.55 -2.93 2.65
N VAL A 59 4.21 -2.75 2.51
CA VAL A 59 3.40 -2.10 3.55
C VAL A 59 3.23 -3.03 4.73
N THR A 60 3.63 -2.56 5.91
CA THR A 60 3.53 -3.33 7.16
C THR A 60 2.86 -2.46 8.23
N LEU A 61 1.89 -3.01 8.94
CA LEU A 61 1.26 -2.36 10.08
C LEU A 61 1.81 -2.94 11.38
N GLY A 62 2.29 -2.06 12.25
CA GLY A 62 2.86 -2.48 13.53
C GLY A 62 4.07 -3.37 13.37
N TYR A 63 4.01 -4.51 14.01
CA TYR A 63 5.04 -5.54 13.93
C TYR A 63 4.70 -6.63 12.91
N GLY A 64 3.60 -6.46 12.16
CA GLY A 64 3.27 -7.30 11.02
C GLY A 64 2.29 -8.43 11.29
N GLY A 65 1.65 -8.46 12.44
CA GLY A 65 0.71 -9.53 12.77
C GLY A 65 -0.57 -9.54 11.93
N LEU A 66 -1.09 -8.36 11.53
CA LEU A 66 -2.23 -8.27 10.61
C LEU A 66 -1.81 -8.04 9.16
N VAL A 67 -0.82 -7.17 8.94
CA VAL A 67 -0.31 -6.85 7.60
C VAL A 67 1.20 -6.82 7.64
N ASN A 68 1.82 -7.68 6.87
CA ASN A 68 3.27 -7.77 6.76
C ASN A 68 3.72 -7.86 5.31
N GLY A 69 4.45 -6.84 4.85
CA GLY A 69 5.02 -6.84 3.52
C GLY A 69 3.98 -6.78 2.38
N TYR A 70 2.80 -6.20 2.62
CA TYR A 70 1.77 -6.11 1.60
C TYR A 70 2.26 -5.36 0.36
N SER A 71 1.93 -5.89 -0.82
CA SER A 71 2.19 -5.26 -2.11
C SER A 71 0.95 -5.35 -2.99
N ASN A 72 0.62 -4.26 -3.69
CA ASN A 72 -0.42 -4.26 -4.72
C ASN A 72 0.13 -4.53 -6.13
N MET A 73 1.42 -4.89 -6.23
CA MET A 73 2.12 -5.12 -7.51
C MET A 73 2.26 -6.61 -7.87
N MET A 74 1.61 -7.52 -7.16
CA MET A 74 1.79 -8.97 -7.38
C MET A 74 1.39 -9.42 -8.80
N GLU A 75 0.45 -8.73 -9.43
CA GLU A 75 -0.03 -9.04 -10.78
C GLU A 75 0.46 -8.01 -11.83
N PHE A 76 1.37 -7.12 -11.44
CA PHE A 76 2.01 -6.19 -12.37
C PHE A 76 2.95 -6.95 -13.35
N PRO A 77 3.02 -6.59 -14.64
CA PRO A 77 2.37 -5.46 -15.30
C PRO A 77 0.95 -5.73 -15.83
N THR A 78 0.44 -6.96 -15.72
CA THR A 78 -0.84 -7.37 -16.30
C THR A 78 -2.01 -6.60 -15.69
N ILE A 79 -2.02 -6.49 -14.37
CA ILE A 79 -3.02 -5.70 -13.63
C ILE A 79 -2.30 -4.60 -12.87
N ARG A 80 -2.71 -3.37 -13.13
CA ARG A 80 -2.17 -2.20 -12.48
C ARG A 80 -3.13 -1.68 -11.43
N ARG A 81 -2.74 -1.84 -10.15
CA ARG A 81 -3.48 -1.30 -9.01
C ARG A 81 -2.88 0.02 -8.56
N VAL A 82 -3.75 0.92 -8.13
CA VAL A 82 -3.37 2.25 -7.63
C VAL A 82 -3.76 2.34 -6.18
N GLY A 83 -2.79 2.22 -5.30
CA GLY A 83 -2.99 2.32 -3.86
C GLY A 83 -2.63 3.69 -3.30
N LEU A 84 -2.91 3.85 -2.03
CA LEU A 84 -2.48 4.99 -1.21
C LEU A 84 -1.88 4.46 0.08
N ASN A 85 -0.70 4.94 0.46
CA ASN A 85 -0.12 4.74 1.79
C ASN A 85 0.33 6.10 2.32
N THR A 86 -0.19 6.52 3.47
CA THR A 86 0.08 7.84 4.03
C THR A 86 0.13 7.78 5.55
N GLY A 87 0.85 8.70 6.15
CA GLY A 87 0.94 8.77 7.59
C GLY A 87 1.57 10.04 8.12
N PHE A 88 1.61 10.10 9.42
CA PHE A 88 2.18 11.24 10.15
C PHE A 88 2.94 10.81 11.40
N ASN A 89 3.90 11.65 11.83
CA ASN A 89 4.62 11.55 13.09
C ASN A 89 4.65 12.92 13.75
N ILE A 90 3.87 13.10 14.82
CA ILE A 90 3.74 14.39 15.50
C ILE A 90 3.96 14.18 17.00
N GLY A 91 5.13 14.59 17.49
CA GLY A 91 5.50 14.47 18.89
C GLY A 91 5.51 13.01 19.36
N LYS A 92 4.56 12.66 20.21
CA LYS A 92 4.40 11.31 20.77
C LYS A 92 3.44 10.41 19.96
N TYR A 93 2.77 10.97 18.99
CA TYR A 93 1.74 10.29 18.19
C TYR A 93 2.24 9.99 16.79
N SER A 94 1.95 8.80 16.29
CA SER A 94 2.07 8.48 14.88
C SER A 94 0.84 7.74 14.39
N GLY A 95 0.55 7.88 13.11
CA GLY A 95 -0.55 7.20 12.48
C GLY A 95 -0.28 6.97 11.01
N SER A 96 -0.86 5.91 10.48
CA SER A 96 -0.81 5.61 9.05
C SER A 96 -2.10 4.95 8.58
N VAL A 97 -2.38 5.13 7.30
CA VAL A 97 -3.49 4.51 6.59
C VAL A 97 -2.98 4.05 5.24
N PHE A 98 -3.32 2.82 4.84
CA PHE A 98 -3.16 2.41 3.46
C PHE A 98 -4.48 1.92 2.86
N ILE A 99 -4.60 2.10 1.55
CA ILE A 99 -5.68 1.59 0.70
C ILE A 99 -5.01 0.79 -0.40
N ALA A 100 -5.37 -0.47 -0.55
CA ALA A 100 -4.73 -1.39 -1.48
C ALA A 100 -4.89 -0.99 -2.94
N ASN A 101 -6.11 -0.63 -3.32
CA ASN A 101 -6.45 -0.17 -4.66
C ASN A 101 -7.67 0.75 -4.62
N VAL A 102 -7.51 2.00 -4.98
CA VAL A 102 -8.61 2.98 -4.96
C VAL A 102 -9.69 2.68 -6.01
N LYS A 103 -9.36 1.94 -7.05
CA LYS A 103 -10.33 1.54 -8.09
C LYS A 103 -11.37 0.54 -7.57
N ASP A 104 -11.01 -0.28 -6.56
CA ASP A 104 -11.88 -1.33 -6.02
C ASP A 104 -13.13 -0.75 -5.32
N PHE A 105 -13.12 0.54 -4.96
CA PHE A 105 -14.32 1.17 -4.40
C PHE A 105 -15.48 1.18 -5.38
N SER A 106 -15.23 1.22 -6.69
CA SER A 106 -16.28 1.08 -7.71
C SER A 106 -16.85 -0.35 -7.77
N ASN A 107 -16.09 -1.34 -7.28
CA ASN A 107 -16.42 -2.76 -7.30
C ASN A 107 -16.85 -3.30 -5.92
N GLY A 108 -17.26 -2.41 -5.02
CA GLY A 108 -17.79 -2.76 -3.71
C GLY A 108 -16.82 -2.61 -2.56
N GLY A 109 -15.58 -2.20 -2.79
CA GLY A 109 -14.63 -1.84 -1.73
C GLY A 109 -13.22 -2.38 -1.92
N SER A 110 -12.32 -1.90 -1.09
CA SER A 110 -10.89 -2.21 -1.12
C SER A 110 -10.43 -2.70 0.26
N LEU A 111 -9.25 -3.32 0.30
CA LEU A 111 -8.53 -3.56 1.54
C LEU A 111 -7.98 -2.23 2.07
N ILE A 112 -8.35 -1.89 3.30
CA ILE A 112 -7.90 -0.69 4.02
C ILE A 112 -7.24 -1.12 5.31
N GLY A 113 -6.05 -0.63 5.58
CA GLY A 113 -5.39 -0.83 6.86
C GLY A 113 -5.05 0.50 7.53
N MET A 114 -5.20 0.54 8.83
CA MET A 114 -4.92 1.72 9.64
C MET A 114 -4.10 1.37 10.86
N ARG A 115 -3.22 2.28 11.26
CA ARG A 115 -2.44 2.20 12.49
C ARG A 115 -2.45 3.53 13.22
N GLY A 116 -2.62 3.47 14.53
CA GLY A 116 -2.30 4.55 15.45
C GLY A 116 -1.28 4.09 16.48
N SER A 117 -0.35 4.95 16.91
CA SER A 117 0.53 4.64 18.00
C SER A 117 0.88 5.84 18.88
N TYR A 118 1.24 5.57 20.12
CA TYR A 118 1.60 6.54 21.14
C TYR A 118 2.86 6.10 21.87
N THR A 119 3.84 7.01 21.98
CA THR A 119 5.08 6.80 22.74
C THR A 119 5.01 7.59 24.05
N ILE A 120 5.25 6.94 25.18
CA ILE A 120 5.09 7.54 26.51
C ILE A 120 5.99 8.78 26.67
N SER A 121 7.30 8.61 26.50
CA SER A 121 8.26 9.72 26.58
C SER A 121 9.60 9.34 25.94
N GLN A 122 10.48 10.32 25.76
CA GLN A 122 11.84 10.05 25.28
C GLN A 122 12.69 9.27 26.30
N ASN A 123 12.43 9.49 27.59
CA ASN A 123 13.17 8.80 28.67
C ASN A 123 12.65 7.37 28.91
N LEU A 124 11.39 7.13 28.60
CA LEU A 124 10.74 5.82 28.65
C LEU A 124 10.05 5.57 27.31
N PRO A 125 10.78 5.13 26.29
CA PRO A 125 10.27 5.06 24.91
C PRO A 125 9.39 3.82 24.65
N ILE A 126 8.52 3.48 25.60
CA ILE A 126 7.50 2.45 25.41
C ILE A 126 6.48 2.98 24.40
N LYS A 127 6.24 2.22 23.36
CA LYS A 127 5.29 2.52 22.30
C LYS A 127 4.10 1.58 22.39
N PHE A 128 2.91 2.13 22.42
CA PHE A 128 1.65 1.41 22.28
C PHE A 128 1.13 1.62 20.86
N GLY A 129 0.63 0.57 20.25
CA GLY A 129 0.04 0.61 18.93
C GLY A 129 -1.31 -0.08 18.89
N MET A 130 -2.14 0.39 17.96
CA MET A 130 -3.40 -0.24 17.56
C MET A 130 -3.44 -0.31 16.05
N ASN A 131 -3.77 -1.49 15.54
CA ASN A 131 -3.90 -1.78 14.12
C ASN A 131 -5.33 -2.21 13.80
N THR A 132 -5.87 -1.78 12.67
CA THR A 132 -7.13 -2.30 12.15
C THR A 132 -7.01 -2.53 10.65
N VAL A 133 -7.67 -3.57 10.17
CA VAL A 133 -7.75 -3.90 8.75
C VAL A 133 -9.21 -4.17 8.41
N PHE A 134 -9.66 -3.60 7.31
CA PHE A 134 -10.98 -3.83 6.74
C PHE A 134 -10.81 -4.25 5.30
N ASP A 135 -11.24 -5.45 4.98
CA ASP A 135 -11.46 -5.85 3.60
C ASP A 135 -12.97 -5.73 3.32
N LEU A 136 -13.33 -4.67 2.60
CA LEU A 136 -14.73 -4.34 2.36
C LEU A 136 -15.39 -5.31 1.38
N ASN A 137 -14.61 -5.87 0.45
CA ASN A 137 -15.05 -6.91 -0.46
C ASN A 137 -13.85 -7.70 -0.98
N GLN A 138 -13.62 -8.89 -0.44
CA GLN A 138 -12.50 -9.77 -0.81
C GLN A 138 -12.49 -10.16 -2.29
N PHE A 139 -13.61 -10.01 -2.98
CA PHE A 139 -13.78 -10.33 -4.40
C PHE A 139 -13.67 -9.11 -5.33
N SER A 140 -13.47 -7.90 -4.79
CA SER A 140 -13.40 -6.68 -5.60
C SER A 140 -12.30 -6.74 -6.68
N GLY A 141 -11.15 -7.31 -6.36
CA GLY A 141 -10.03 -7.46 -7.29
C GLY A 141 -10.27 -8.45 -8.45
N LEU A 142 -11.30 -9.27 -8.39
CA LEU A 142 -11.65 -10.17 -9.49
C LEU A 142 -12.25 -9.42 -10.69
N HIS A 143 -12.86 -8.26 -10.44
CA HIS A 143 -13.39 -7.39 -11.50
C HIS A 143 -12.31 -6.79 -12.40
N ASP A 144 -11.06 -6.76 -11.94
CA ASP A 144 -9.92 -6.30 -12.75
C ASP A 144 -9.48 -7.35 -13.78
N LYS A 145 -9.94 -8.59 -13.63
CA LYS A 145 -9.71 -9.71 -14.56
C LYS A 145 -10.89 -9.76 -15.52
N GLY A 146 -10.62 -9.87 -16.81
CA GLY A 146 -11.65 -9.86 -17.85
C GLY A 146 -12.77 -10.90 -17.62
N GLU A 147 -13.94 -10.66 -18.19
CA GLU A 147 -15.14 -11.50 -18.01
C GLU A 147 -14.93 -12.98 -18.41
N ASP A 148 -13.91 -13.28 -19.21
CA ASP A 148 -13.59 -14.63 -19.67
C ASP A 148 -12.87 -15.49 -18.62
N ASP A 149 -12.28 -14.87 -17.61
CA ASP A 149 -11.45 -15.56 -16.62
C ASP A 149 -12.23 -16.01 -15.37
N TYR A 150 -13.44 -15.46 -15.12
CA TYR A 150 -14.27 -15.79 -13.96
C TYR A 150 -15.74 -15.91 -14.32
N PRO A 151 -16.45 -16.92 -13.78
CA PRO A 151 -17.90 -17.04 -13.93
C PRO A 151 -18.61 -15.80 -13.38
N LYS A 152 -19.62 -15.29 -14.10
CA LYS A 152 -20.43 -14.11 -13.73
C LYS A 152 -21.03 -14.20 -12.32
N GLU A 153 -21.23 -15.41 -11.81
CA GLU A 153 -21.75 -15.71 -10.47
C GLU A 153 -20.87 -15.11 -9.35
N PHE A 154 -19.55 -14.97 -9.58
CA PHE A 154 -18.65 -14.36 -8.59
C PHE A 154 -18.78 -12.84 -8.48
N ASN A 155 -19.33 -12.16 -9.48
CA ASN A 155 -19.54 -10.71 -9.46
C ASN A 155 -20.63 -10.29 -8.46
N GLU A 156 -21.50 -11.21 -8.05
CA GLU A 156 -22.57 -10.98 -7.08
C GLU A 156 -22.14 -11.33 -5.64
N ILE A 157 -21.03 -12.06 -5.48
CA ILE A 157 -20.56 -12.49 -4.16
C ILE A 157 -19.79 -11.32 -3.51
N LYS A 158 -20.26 -10.89 -2.36
CA LYS A 158 -19.58 -9.92 -1.51
C LYS A 158 -19.27 -10.58 -0.17
N ALA A 159 -18.01 -10.52 0.22
CA ALA A 159 -17.58 -10.93 1.54
C ALA A 159 -16.64 -9.88 2.11
N SER A 160 -16.89 -9.46 3.33
CA SER A 160 -16.03 -8.54 4.06
C SER A 160 -15.31 -9.28 5.18
N ALA A 161 -14.12 -8.81 5.50
CA ALA A 161 -13.36 -9.26 6.67
C ALA A 161 -12.85 -8.06 7.45
N MET A 162 -12.71 -8.21 8.75
CA MET A 162 -12.17 -7.20 9.63
C MET A 162 -11.18 -7.84 10.61
N GLY A 163 -10.04 -7.19 10.79
CA GLY A 163 -9.07 -7.58 11.81
C GLY A 163 -8.66 -6.36 12.64
N TYR A 164 -8.31 -6.61 13.89
CA TYR A 164 -7.72 -5.60 14.77
C TYR A 164 -6.63 -6.19 15.63
N GLY A 165 -5.68 -5.35 16.03
CA GLY A 165 -4.57 -5.74 16.87
C GLY A 165 -4.09 -4.61 17.76
N PHE A 166 -3.43 -5.02 18.84
CA PHE A 166 -2.78 -4.14 19.79
C PHE A 166 -1.34 -4.58 19.96
N ASP A 167 -0.46 -3.62 20.08
CA ASP A 167 0.95 -3.91 20.30
C ASP A 167 1.57 -3.01 21.35
N ILE A 168 2.64 -3.52 21.95
CA ILE A 168 3.52 -2.77 22.84
C ILE A 168 4.96 -3.08 22.44
N GLY A 169 5.77 -2.04 22.31
CA GLY A 169 7.18 -2.19 21.98
C GLY A 169 8.07 -1.34 22.88
N TYR A 170 9.28 -1.82 23.08
CA TYR A 170 10.33 -1.12 23.84
C TYR A 170 11.68 -1.28 23.12
N PRO A 171 12.28 -0.17 22.61
CA PRO A 171 13.60 -0.23 22.00
C PRO A 171 14.67 -0.46 23.07
N ILE A 172 15.40 -1.58 22.96
CA ILE A 172 16.52 -1.90 23.85
C ILE A 172 17.78 -1.15 23.41
N PHE A 173 18.01 -1.14 22.08
CA PHE A 173 19.12 -0.44 21.46
C PHE A 173 18.62 0.37 20.28
N ASN A 174 18.99 1.64 20.23
CA ASN A 174 18.66 2.53 19.12
C ASN A 174 19.89 3.40 18.78
N SER A 175 20.86 2.78 18.11
CA SER A 175 22.06 3.44 17.61
C SER A 175 22.11 3.40 16.08
N LYS A 176 23.07 4.11 15.48
CA LYS A 176 23.27 4.07 14.02
C LYS A 176 23.69 2.70 13.50
N LEU A 177 24.35 1.89 14.34
CA LEU A 177 24.90 0.58 13.97
C LEU A 177 23.98 -0.58 14.37
N LEU A 178 23.22 -0.44 15.45
CA LEU A 178 22.38 -1.51 15.98
C LEU A 178 21.05 -0.93 16.46
N LYS A 179 19.97 -1.51 15.98
CA LYS A 179 18.62 -1.30 16.49
C LYS A 179 18.06 -2.62 16.96
N ALA A 180 17.60 -2.70 18.19
CA ALA A 180 16.93 -3.85 18.75
C ALA A 180 15.73 -3.39 19.57
N GLU A 181 14.62 -4.06 19.38
CA GLU A 181 13.36 -3.78 20.06
C GLU A 181 12.75 -5.10 20.55
N ILE A 182 12.22 -5.09 21.76
CA ILE A 182 11.34 -6.14 22.25
C ILE A 182 9.91 -5.66 22.06
N TYR A 183 9.05 -6.54 21.53
CA TYR A 183 7.64 -6.24 21.35
C TYR A 183 6.76 -7.45 21.67
N SER A 184 5.49 -7.15 21.90
CA SER A 184 4.39 -8.12 21.94
C SER A 184 3.25 -7.58 21.11
N GLU A 185 2.62 -8.42 20.32
CA GLU A 185 1.48 -8.07 19.47
C GLU A 185 0.38 -9.12 19.65
N TYR A 186 -0.85 -8.67 19.79
CA TYR A 186 -2.06 -9.49 19.85
C TYR A 186 -2.99 -9.09 18.71
N ASN A 187 -3.42 -10.04 17.90
CA ASN A 187 -4.28 -9.83 16.75
C ASN A 187 -5.49 -10.75 16.78
N MET A 188 -6.60 -10.25 16.23
CA MET A 188 -7.85 -10.96 16.04
C MET A 188 -8.41 -10.66 14.65
N LEU A 189 -8.91 -11.69 13.99
CA LEU A 189 -9.60 -11.66 12.69
C LEU A 189 -11.06 -12.03 12.87
#